data_d57ae215fe1db9d1357b65ea0b5101f1
#
_entry.id   d57ae215fe1db9d1357b65ea0b5101f1
#
_cell.length_a   1.000
_cell.length_b   1.000
_cell.length_c   1.000
_cell.angle_alpha   90.00
_cell.angle_beta   90.00
_cell.angle_gamma   90.00
#
_symmetry.space_group_name_H-M   'P 1'
#
loop_
_entity.id
_entity.type
_entity.pdbx_description
1 polymer ?
#
loop_
_entity_poly.entity_id
_entity_poly.type
_entity_poly.pdbx_seq_one_letter_code
_entity_poly.pdbx_strand_id
1 'polypeptide(L)'
;VALKDPAIDMDLKLNTNDIGFKEILSLIPAIYATEFSSLKTDGTATLTATAKGILQGDTVPAFNIDMQVKNAMFRYPALLAGVDQINISANVQNPGGNIDLTTVNINPFSFRLAGNPFSLTATVKTPISDPDFKAEAKGVLNLGMIKQVYPLGDIELNGTIDADMQMSGRLSSIEKEEYERIQASGTIGLTG
;
A
#
# COMPACT_ATOMS: atom_id res chain seq x y z
N VAL A 1 3.87 -39.47 -12.03
CA VAL A 1 2.45 -39.03 -11.97
C VAL A 1 2.47 -37.69 -11.30
N ALA A 2 2.34 -36.59 -12.08
CA ALA A 2 2.16 -35.27 -11.50
C ALA A 2 0.77 -35.24 -10.84
N LEU A 3 0.73 -35.04 -9.54
CA LEU A 3 -0.52 -34.77 -8.83
C LEU A 3 -1.04 -33.42 -9.39
N LYS A 4 -2.17 -33.43 -10.08
CA LYS A 4 -2.87 -32.20 -10.45
C LYS A 4 -3.35 -31.54 -9.16
N ASP A 5 -3.04 -30.25 -8.98
CA ASP A 5 -3.64 -29.47 -7.90
C ASP A 5 -5.18 -29.55 -8.00
N PRO A 6 -5.87 -29.88 -6.90
CA PRO A 6 -7.32 -29.96 -6.92
C PRO A 6 -7.92 -28.59 -7.29
N ALA A 7 -8.91 -28.61 -8.17
CA ALA A 7 -9.68 -27.41 -8.46
C ALA A 7 -10.61 -27.11 -7.26
N ILE A 8 -10.59 -25.86 -6.79
CA ILE A 8 -11.46 -25.38 -5.73
C ILE A 8 -12.43 -24.37 -6.35
N ASP A 9 -13.72 -24.68 -6.34
CA ASP A 9 -14.76 -23.73 -6.73
C ASP A 9 -15.05 -22.81 -5.55
N MET A 10 -14.92 -21.51 -5.77
CA MET A 10 -15.04 -20.48 -4.75
C MET A 10 -16.22 -19.54 -5.05
N ASP A 11 -17.02 -19.28 -4.04
CA ASP A 11 -18.02 -18.19 -4.02
C ASP A 11 -17.97 -17.56 -2.62
N LEU A 12 -17.12 -16.57 -2.44
CA LEU A 12 -16.84 -15.95 -1.15
C LEU A 12 -17.27 -14.50 -1.17
N LYS A 13 -17.84 -14.08 -0.05
CA LYS A 13 -18.17 -12.69 0.23
C LYS A 13 -17.81 -12.36 1.67
N LEU A 14 -16.97 -11.35 1.84
CA LEU A 14 -16.62 -10.76 3.12
C LEU A 14 -17.12 -9.31 3.15
N ASN A 15 -17.70 -8.93 4.27
CA ASN A 15 -18.03 -7.54 4.53
C ASN A 15 -17.78 -7.24 6.01
N THR A 16 -16.99 -6.23 6.28
CA THR A 16 -16.74 -5.73 7.62
C THR A 16 -17.19 -4.28 7.69
N ASN A 17 -17.81 -3.88 8.80
CA ASN A 17 -18.18 -2.50 9.04
C ASN A 17 -17.49 -2.03 10.32
N ASP A 18 -16.83 -0.87 10.24
CA ASP A 18 -16.26 -0.16 11.39
C ASP A 18 -15.37 -1.04 12.28
N ILE A 19 -14.50 -1.84 11.66
CA ILE A 19 -13.44 -2.51 12.40
C ILE A 19 -12.36 -1.50 12.79
N GLY A 20 -11.63 -1.75 13.86
CA GLY A 20 -10.52 -0.88 14.27
C GLY A 20 -9.36 -0.93 13.26
N PHE A 21 -8.61 0.13 13.18
CA PHE A 21 -7.44 0.19 12.29
C PHE A 21 -6.38 -0.87 12.64
N LYS A 22 -6.30 -1.28 13.91
CA LYS A 22 -5.38 -2.33 14.37
C LYS A 22 -5.63 -3.68 13.68
N GLU A 23 -6.89 -4.01 13.48
CA GLU A 23 -7.30 -5.25 12.81
C GLU A 23 -6.86 -5.28 11.35
N ILE A 24 -6.89 -4.13 10.67
CA ILE A 24 -6.34 -4.00 9.31
C ILE A 24 -4.82 -4.18 9.31
N LEU A 25 -4.11 -3.58 10.25
CA LEU A 25 -2.66 -3.74 10.36
C LEU A 25 -2.25 -5.20 10.57
N SER A 26 -3.08 -5.99 11.25
CA SER A 26 -2.84 -7.42 11.48
C SER A 26 -2.92 -8.28 10.20
N LEU A 27 -3.54 -7.77 9.13
CA LEU A 27 -3.58 -8.44 7.83
C LEU A 27 -2.27 -8.31 7.05
N ILE A 28 -1.39 -7.38 7.45
CA ILE A 28 -0.07 -7.22 6.83
C ILE A 28 0.80 -8.42 7.24
N PRO A 29 1.42 -9.13 6.28
CA PRO A 29 2.29 -10.26 6.59
C PRO A 29 3.39 -9.88 7.60
N ALA A 30 3.66 -10.76 8.55
CA ALA A 30 4.60 -10.52 9.66
C ALA A 30 6.02 -10.15 9.22
N ILE A 31 6.43 -10.54 7.99
CA ILE A 31 7.73 -10.17 7.42
C ILE A 31 7.88 -8.65 7.19
N TYR A 32 6.75 -7.92 7.08
CA TYR A 32 6.73 -6.46 6.92
C TYR A 32 6.31 -5.74 8.20
N ALA A 33 5.90 -6.49 9.22
CA ALA A 33 5.19 -5.95 10.39
C ALA A 33 5.72 -6.55 11.69
N THR A 34 7.03 -6.45 11.92
CA THR A 34 7.58 -6.77 13.24
C THR A 34 7.02 -5.78 14.26
N GLU A 35 6.20 -6.27 15.23
CA GLU A 35 5.75 -5.54 16.42
C GLU A 35 4.53 -4.63 16.32
N PHE A 36 3.58 -4.88 15.41
CA PHE A 36 2.30 -4.14 15.45
C PHE A 36 1.47 -4.39 16.73
N SER A 37 1.77 -5.44 17.50
CA SER A 37 1.05 -5.76 18.73
C SER A 37 1.16 -4.67 19.80
N SER A 38 2.28 -3.94 19.84
CA SER A 38 2.56 -2.88 20.82
C SER A 38 2.03 -1.52 20.39
N LEU A 39 1.58 -1.35 19.13
CA LEU A 39 1.12 -0.06 18.63
C LEU A 39 -0.11 0.45 19.37
N LYS A 40 -0.08 1.74 19.70
CA LYS A 40 -1.29 2.51 19.98
C LYS A 40 -1.89 2.95 18.66
N THR A 41 -3.13 2.57 18.42
CA THR A 41 -3.85 2.87 17.19
C THR A 41 -5.23 3.41 17.51
N ASP A 42 -5.76 4.23 16.64
CA ASP A 42 -7.14 4.69 16.60
C ASP A 42 -7.60 4.80 15.16
N GLY A 43 -8.89 4.96 14.94
CA GLY A 43 -9.50 5.05 13.62
C GLY A 43 -10.26 3.80 13.22
N THR A 44 -11.07 3.95 12.18
CA THR A 44 -11.96 2.90 11.69
C THR A 44 -11.60 2.49 10.27
N ALA A 45 -11.93 1.25 9.95
CA ALA A 45 -11.75 0.72 8.62
C ALA A 45 -12.96 -0.12 8.19
N THR A 46 -13.20 -0.16 6.89
CA THR A 46 -14.12 -1.09 6.26
C THR A 46 -13.37 -1.90 5.21
N LEU A 47 -13.69 -3.17 5.13
CA LEU A 47 -13.15 -4.10 4.14
C LEU A 47 -14.30 -4.88 3.53
N THR A 48 -14.44 -4.81 2.22
CA THR A 48 -15.33 -5.70 1.47
C THR A 48 -14.51 -6.52 0.49
N ALA A 49 -14.79 -7.79 0.40
CA ALA A 49 -14.12 -8.67 -0.56
C ALA A 49 -15.12 -9.66 -1.15
N THR A 50 -14.95 -9.91 -2.44
CA THR A 50 -15.65 -10.97 -3.16
C THR A 50 -14.65 -11.80 -3.94
N ALA A 51 -14.87 -13.12 -4.02
CA ALA A 51 -14.10 -13.98 -4.90
C ALA A 51 -15.04 -15.04 -5.48
N LYS A 52 -15.06 -15.18 -6.82
CA LYS A 52 -15.92 -16.15 -7.50
C LYS A 52 -15.22 -16.78 -8.68
N GLY A 53 -15.26 -18.12 -8.74
CA GLY A 53 -14.66 -18.92 -9.81
C GLY A 53 -13.72 -19.99 -9.28
N ILE A 54 -12.86 -20.50 -10.13
CA ILE A 54 -12.00 -21.64 -9.86
C ILE A 54 -10.61 -21.17 -9.45
N LEU A 55 -10.12 -21.72 -8.33
CA LEU A 55 -8.73 -21.66 -7.92
C LEU A 55 -8.06 -23.00 -8.27
N GLN A 56 -7.08 -22.97 -9.16
CA GLN A 56 -6.32 -24.16 -9.55
C GLN A 56 -4.96 -23.80 -10.13
N GLY A 57 -3.88 -24.26 -9.50
CA GLY A 57 -2.51 -23.88 -9.88
C GLY A 57 -2.37 -22.35 -9.94
N ASP A 58 -1.96 -21.82 -11.10
CA ASP A 58 -1.80 -20.37 -11.32
C ASP A 58 -3.10 -19.63 -11.69
N THR A 59 -4.21 -20.37 -11.82
CA THR A 59 -5.53 -19.79 -12.12
C THR A 59 -6.20 -19.33 -10.84
N VAL A 60 -6.52 -18.04 -10.76
CA VAL A 60 -7.25 -17.45 -9.64
C VAL A 60 -8.71 -17.16 -10.00
N PRO A 61 -9.65 -17.19 -9.02
CA PRO A 61 -11.02 -16.73 -9.26
C PRO A 61 -11.04 -15.23 -9.56
N ALA A 62 -12.10 -14.75 -10.18
CA ALA A 62 -12.35 -13.31 -10.21
C ALA A 62 -12.54 -12.80 -8.78
N PHE A 63 -11.85 -11.72 -8.42
CA PHE A 63 -12.00 -11.11 -7.10
C PHE A 63 -12.01 -9.60 -7.14
N ASN A 64 -12.65 -9.00 -6.14
CA ASN A 64 -12.62 -7.58 -5.86
C ASN A 64 -12.49 -7.38 -4.35
N ILE A 65 -11.54 -6.54 -3.96
CA ILE A 65 -11.27 -6.17 -2.56
C ILE A 65 -11.30 -4.65 -2.48
N ASP A 66 -12.19 -4.10 -1.69
CA ASP A 66 -12.28 -2.68 -1.39
C ASP A 66 -11.96 -2.45 0.08
N MET A 67 -11.03 -1.54 0.35
CA MET A 67 -10.62 -1.14 1.67
C MET A 67 -10.72 0.37 1.84
N GLN A 68 -11.31 0.79 2.95
CA GLN A 68 -11.31 2.18 3.38
C GLN A 68 -10.83 2.28 4.82
N VAL A 69 -9.90 3.20 5.07
CA VAL A 69 -9.46 3.59 6.41
C VAL A 69 -9.75 5.07 6.56
N LYS A 70 -10.33 5.45 7.71
CA LYS A 70 -10.75 6.84 7.97
C LYS A 70 -10.13 7.34 9.26
N ASN A 71 -9.45 8.49 9.13
CA ASN A 71 -8.89 9.26 10.23
C ASN A 71 -8.12 8.40 11.25
N ALA A 72 -7.36 7.43 10.73
CA ALA A 72 -6.60 6.55 11.59
C ALA A 72 -5.30 7.21 12.07
N MET A 73 -4.76 6.63 13.13
CA MET A 73 -3.46 7.01 13.67
C MET A 73 -2.74 5.79 14.21
N PHE A 74 -1.42 5.86 14.23
CA PHE A 74 -0.63 4.92 15.01
C PHE A 74 0.55 5.62 15.70
N ARG A 75 0.99 5.04 16.82
CA ARG A 75 2.18 5.44 17.54
C ARG A 75 2.82 4.25 18.24
N TYR A 76 4.11 4.11 18.11
CA TYR A 76 4.89 3.20 18.94
C TYR A 76 5.02 3.78 20.36
N PRO A 77 4.79 2.99 21.43
CA PRO A 77 4.84 3.50 22.81
C PRO A 77 6.21 4.08 23.20
N ALA A 78 7.28 3.54 22.63
CA ALA A 78 8.65 3.97 22.89
C ALA A 78 9.08 5.22 22.09
N LEU A 79 8.26 5.67 21.12
CA LEU A 79 8.61 6.78 20.24
C LEU A 79 7.83 8.05 20.61
N LEU A 80 8.46 9.19 20.32
CA LEU A 80 7.95 10.50 20.74
C LEU A 80 6.76 10.97 19.91
N ALA A 81 6.71 10.59 18.63
CA ALA A 81 5.69 11.04 17.70
C ALA A 81 4.90 9.84 17.11
N GLY A 82 3.85 10.14 16.39
CA GLY A 82 3.02 9.19 15.66
C GLY A 82 2.69 9.71 14.27
N VAL A 83 2.00 8.89 13.52
CA VAL A 83 1.38 9.27 12.25
C VAL A 83 -0.11 9.38 12.49
N ASP A 84 -0.70 10.49 12.08
CA ASP A 84 -2.13 10.76 12.25
C ASP A 84 -2.82 11.16 10.94
N GLN A 85 -4.15 11.31 11.01
CA GLN A 85 -5.01 11.63 9.86
C GLN A 85 -4.78 10.68 8.68
N ILE A 86 -4.54 9.41 8.97
CA ILE A 86 -4.35 8.39 7.95
C ILE A 86 -5.70 8.10 7.32
N ASN A 87 -5.78 8.32 6.01
CA ASN A 87 -6.93 7.95 5.21
C ASN A 87 -6.44 7.12 4.03
N ILE A 88 -7.10 5.99 3.82
CA ILE A 88 -6.78 5.06 2.72
C ILE A 88 -8.07 4.70 2.02
N SER A 89 -8.07 4.80 0.70
CA SER A 89 -9.06 4.15 -0.15
C SER A 89 -8.31 3.31 -1.17
N ALA A 90 -8.47 2.02 -1.09
CA ALA A 90 -7.76 1.08 -1.95
C ALA A 90 -8.71 0.05 -2.53
N ASN A 91 -8.52 -0.28 -3.79
CA ASN A 91 -9.22 -1.34 -4.50
C ASN A 91 -8.20 -2.27 -5.15
N VAL A 92 -8.38 -3.57 -4.98
CA VAL A 92 -7.60 -4.62 -5.64
C VAL A 92 -8.57 -5.54 -6.36
N GLN A 93 -8.41 -5.67 -7.67
CA GLN A 93 -9.32 -6.48 -8.48
C GLN A 93 -8.59 -7.34 -9.49
N ASN A 94 -9.17 -8.50 -9.78
CA ASN A 94 -8.74 -9.41 -10.85
C ASN A 94 -9.97 -9.99 -11.55
N PRO A 95 -10.02 -10.00 -12.87
CA PRO A 95 -11.17 -10.54 -13.63
C PRO A 95 -11.26 -12.08 -13.57
N GLY A 96 -10.29 -12.73 -12.97
CA GLY A 96 -10.11 -14.19 -12.98
C GLY A 96 -9.08 -14.66 -14.01
N GLY A 97 -8.56 -15.85 -13.79
CA GLY A 97 -7.52 -16.45 -14.65
C GLY A 97 -6.12 -16.17 -14.11
N ASN A 98 -5.32 -15.40 -14.82
CA ASN A 98 -3.94 -15.12 -14.41
C ASN A 98 -3.91 -14.07 -13.29
N ILE A 99 -3.15 -14.34 -12.21
CA ILE A 99 -2.96 -13.39 -11.10
C ILE A 99 -2.35 -12.06 -11.58
N ASP A 100 -1.60 -12.06 -12.65
CA ASP A 100 -0.97 -10.86 -13.22
C ASP A 100 -1.97 -9.90 -13.90
N LEU A 101 -3.23 -10.34 -14.10
CA LEU A 101 -4.32 -9.44 -14.51
C LEU A 101 -4.84 -8.56 -13.36
N THR A 102 -4.23 -8.68 -12.19
CA THR A 102 -4.58 -7.86 -11.03
C THR A 102 -4.29 -6.38 -11.29
N THR A 103 -5.24 -5.55 -10.89
CA THR A 103 -5.07 -4.10 -10.83
C THR A 103 -5.21 -3.65 -9.39
N VAL A 104 -4.28 -2.82 -8.93
CA VAL A 104 -4.29 -2.18 -7.62
C VAL A 104 -4.52 -0.69 -7.82
N ASN A 105 -5.53 -0.12 -7.18
CA ASN A 105 -5.81 1.31 -7.16
C ASN A 105 -5.78 1.81 -5.74
N ILE A 106 -5.04 2.89 -5.50
CA ILE A 106 -4.98 3.60 -4.23
C ILE A 106 -5.37 5.05 -4.51
N ASN A 107 -6.48 5.51 -3.91
CA ASN A 107 -6.94 6.88 -4.12
C ASN A 107 -7.91 7.32 -3.00
N PRO A 108 -7.43 8.08 -2.02
CA PRO A 108 -6.02 8.39 -1.72
C PRO A 108 -5.38 7.39 -0.75
N PHE A 109 -4.07 7.50 -0.57
CA PHE A 109 -3.37 7.22 0.67
C PHE A 109 -2.84 8.55 1.21
N SER A 110 -3.38 9.03 2.30
CA SER A 110 -2.95 10.31 2.90
C SER A 110 -2.71 10.14 4.39
N PHE A 111 -1.79 10.93 4.91
CA PHE A 111 -1.46 10.96 6.33
C PHE A 111 -0.80 12.29 6.70
N ARG A 112 -0.62 12.51 8.01
CA ARG A 112 0.17 13.59 8.53
C ARG A 112 1.31 13.06 9.40
N LEU A 113 2.53 13.45 9.06
CA LEU A 113 3.75 13.12 9.78
C LEU A 113 4.34 14.37 10.40
N ALA A 114 4.42 14.42 11.72
CA ALA A 114 4.93 15.60 12.47
C ALA A 114 4.28 16.92 12.03
N GLY A 115 2.99 16.91 11.77
CA GLY A 115 2.22 18.08 11.33
C GLY A 115 2.22 18.34 9.82
N ASN A 116 3.09 17.70 9.05
CA ASN A 116 3.16 17.86 7.59
C ASN A 116 2.25 16.87 6.89
N PRO A 117 1.33 17.32 6.03
CA PRO A 117 0.48 16.44 5.25
C PRO A 117 1.26 15.85 4.07
N PHE A 118 0.95 14.59 3.77
CA PHE A 118 1.42 13.89 2.58
C PHE A 118 0.29 13.06 1.99
N SER A 119 0.22 13.00 0.67
CA SER A 119 -0.74 12.19 -0.05
C SER A 119 -0.10 11.48 -1.25
N LEU A 120 -0.62 10.30 -1.54
CA LEU A 120 -0.24 9.47 -2.67
C LEU A 120 -1.50 8.93 -3.32
N THR A 121 -1.56 8.98 -4.65
CA THR A 121 -2.46 8.14 -5.43
C THR A 121 -1.64 7.21 -6.31
N ALA A 122 -2.10 6.00 -6.53
CA ALA A 122 -1.38 5.05 -7.37
C ALA A 122 -2.33 4.08 -8.06
N THR A 123 -1.98 3.72 -9.28
CA THR A 123 -2.55 2.57 -9.99
C THR A 123 -1.40 1.67 -10.42
N VAL A 124 -1.51 0.38 -10.15
CA VAL A 124 -0.53 -0.63 -10.58
C VAL A 124 -1.27 -1.72 -11.33
N LYS A 125 -0.78 -2.07 -12.50
CA LYS A 125 -1.21 -3.22 -13.30
C LYS A 125 -0.06 -4.20 -13.46
N THR A 126 -0.36 -5.44 -13.79
CA THR A 126 0.63 -6.52 -13.96
C THR A 126 1.64 -6.59 -12.80
N PRO A 127 1.14 -6.70 -11.53
CA PRO A 127 1.98 -6.49 -10.34
C PRO A 127 3.01 -7.59 -10.10
N ILE A 128 2.91 -8.72 -10.80
CA ILE A 128 3.79 -9.87 -10.58
C ILE A 128 4.91 -9.92 -11.61
N SER A 129 4.61 -9.78 -12.91
CA SER A 129 5.61 -9.94 -13.97
C SER A 129 6.44 -8.67 -14.16
N ASP A 130 5.79 -7.54 -14.35
CA ASP A 130 6.45 -6.23 -14.55
C ASP A 130 5.44 -5.11 -14.23
N PRO A 131 5.45 -4.60 -13.00
CA PRO A 131 4.51 -3.58 -12.57
C PRO A 131 4.49 -2.35 -13.48
N ASP A 132 3.35 -2.14 -14.16
CA ASP A 132 3.03 -0.92 -14.90
C ASP A 132 2.32 0.02 -13.93
N PHE A 133 2.96 1.11 -13.56
CA PHE A 133 2.49 2.00 -12.52
C PHE A 133 2.22 3.42 -13.02
N LYS A 134 1.24 4.05 -12.38
CA LYS A 134 1.02 5.49 -12.40
C LYS A 134 0.85 5.95 -10.96
N ALA A 135 1.62 6.94 -10.54
CA ALA A 135 1.58 7.49 -9.19
C ALA A 135 1.61 9.01 -9.19
N GLU A 136 0.94 9.61 -8.24
CA GLU A 136 1.01 11.03 -7.93
C GLU A 136 1.28 11.18 -6.44
N ALA A 137 2.32 11.96 -6.09
CA ALA A 137 2.73 12.24 -4.72
C ALA A 137 2.73 13.73 -4.47
N LYS A 138 2.16 14.14 -3.33
CA LYS A 138 2.09 15.55 -2.93
C LYS A 138 2.27 15.70 -1.42
N GLY A 139 3.15 16.60 -1.03
CA GLY A 139 3.35 16.97 0.37
C GLY A 139 4.81 16.97 0.80
N VAL A 140 5.01 17.16 2.09
CA VAL A 140 6.33 17.31 2.70
C VAL A 140 6.62 16.13 3.62
N LEU A 141 7.73 15.43 3.39
CA LEU A 141 8.25 14.37 4.25
C LEU A 141 9.59 14.79 4.87
N ASN A 142 9.59 15.03 6.16
CA ASN A 142 10.82 15.19 6.91
C ASN A 142 11.36 13.81 7.29
N LEU A 143 12.44 13.39 6.63
CA LEU A 143 13.03 12.06 6.79
C LEU A 143 13.61 11.86 8.20
N GLY A 144 14.14 12.92 8.82
CA GLY A 144 14.61 12.88 10.20
C GLY A 144 13.51 12.61 11.23
N MET A 145 12.26 12.89 10.87
CA MET A 145 11.10 12.59 11.73
C MET A 145 10.65 11.13 11.64
N ILE A 146 11.03 10.40 10.58
CA ILE A 146 10.61 9.00 10.40
C ILE A 146 11.08 8.15 11.57
N LYS A 147 12.32 8.34 12.05
CA LYS A 147 12.83 7.61 13.23
C LYS A 147 12.09 7.91 14.53
N GLN A 148 11.34 9.00 14.59
CA GLN A 148 10.52 9.35 15.76
C GLN A 148 9.14 8.68 15.74
N VAL A 149 8.73 8.14 14.60
CA VAL A 149 7.43 7.48 14.40
C VAL A 149 7.54 6.00 14.07
N TYR A 150 8.71 5.54 13.59
CA TYR A 150 8.98 4.16 13.22
C TYR A 150 10.38 3.71 13.67
N PRO A 151 10.53 2.51 14.27
CA PRO A 151 11.83 2.02 14.74
C PRO A 151 12.70 1.55 13.56
N LEU A 152 13.61 2.43 13.13
CA LEU A 152 14.52 2.17 12.00
C LEU A 152 15.79 1.40 12.37
N GLY A 153 15.99 1.06 13.65
CA GLY A 153 17.26 0.51 14.11
C GLY A 153 18.41 1.50 13.85
N ASP A 154 19.48 1.02 13.22
CA ASP A 154 20.70 1.79 12.94
C ASP A 154 20.60 2.65 11.66
N ILE A 155 19.44 2.68 10.99
CA ILE A 155 19.26 3.48 9.77
C ILE A 155 19.11 4.95 10.16
N GLU A 156 19.98 5.80 9.63
CA GLU A 156 19.87 7.25 9.74
C GLU A 156 19.25 7.83 8.46
N LEU A 157 18.15 8.56 8.63
CA LEU A 157 17.51 9.31 7.56
C LEU A 157 17.52 10.79 7.97
N ASN A 158 18.01 11.64 7.08
CA ASN A 158 18.07 13.08 7.28
C ASN A 158 17.53 13.81 6.04
N GLY A 159 17.14 15.08 6.23
CA GLY A 159 16.63 15.92 5.15
C GLY A 159 15.12 15.92 5.04
N THR A 160 14.66 16.69 4.09
CA THR A 160 13.24 16.88 3.79
C THR A 160 12.99 16.70 2.30
N ILE A 161 11.96 15.95 1.97
CA ILE A 161 11.45 15.81 0.61
C ILE A 161 10.19 16.65 0.52
N ASP A 162 10.17 17.61 -0.41
CA ASP A 162 8.98 18.34 -0.82
C ASP A 162 8.60 17.85 -2.22
N ALA A 163 7.45 17.21 -2.34
CA ALA A 163 7.00 16.56 -3.56
C ALA A 163 5.68 17.16 -4.04
N ASP A 164 5.60 17.48 -5.31
CA ASP A 164 4.38 17.70 -6.09
C ASP A 164 4.65 17.13 -7.48
N MET A 165 4.52 15.80 -7.60
CA MET A 165 4.97 15.09 -8.80
C MET A 165 4.03 13.97 -9.21
N GLN A 166 4.04 13.72 -10.49
CA GLN A 166 3.41 12.55 -11.12
C GLN A 166 4.48 11.74 -11.83
N MET A 167 4.37 10.44 -11.74
CA MET A 167 5.26 9.51 -12.41
C MET A 167 4.49 8.31 -12.95
N SER A 168 4.86 7.83 -14.14
CA SER A 168 4.33 6.60 -14.70
C SER A 168 5.37 5.86 -15.52
N GLY A 169 5.27 4.54 -15.57
CA GLY A 169 6.20 3.69 -16.29
C GLY A 169 6.12 2.25 -15.83
N ARG A 170 7.15 1.47 -16.18
CA ARG A 170 7.31 0.09 -15.73
C ARG A 170 8.44 -0.03 -14.72
N LEU A 171 8.28 -0.93 -13.75
CA LEU A 171 9.32 -1.18 -12.75
C LEU A 171 10.62 -1.64 -13.40
N SER A 172 10.53 -2.52 -14.40
CA SER A 172 11.70 -2.98 -15.16
C SER A 172 12.50 -1.86 -15.83
N SER A 173 11.86 -0.76 -16.22
CA SER A 173 12.55 0.40 -16.78
C SER A 173 13.37 1.15 -15.73
N ILE A 174 12.89 1.20 -14.49
CA ILE A 174 13.66 1.77 -13.36
C ILE A 174 14.85 0.87 -13.03
N GLU A 175 14.63 -0.44 -12.92
CA GLU A 175 15.67 -1.42 -12.59
C GLU A 175 16.80 -1.49 -13.63
N LYS A 176 16.46 -1.24 -14.90
CA LYS A 176 17.41 -1.22 -16.03
C LYS A 176 17.98 0.15 -16.31
N GLU A 177 17.63 1.16 -15.51
CA GLU A 177 18.05 2.57 -15.71
C GLU A 177 17.60 3.17 -17.06
N GLU A 178 16.51 2.61 -17.65
CA GLU A 178 15.91 3.10 -18.90
C GLU A 178 14.95 4.27 -18.61
N TYR A 179 15.48 5.35 -18.04
CA TYR A 179 14.68 6.48 -17.53
C TYR A 179 13.91 7.23 -18.63
N GLU A 180 14.34 7.13 -19.87
CA GLU A 180 13.62 7.68 -21.03
C GLU A 180 12.24 7.05 -21.27
N ARG A 181 11.99 5.88 -20.67
CA ARG A 181 10.70 5.19 -20.69
C ARG A 181 9.80 5.57 -19.53
N ILE A 182 10.30 6.35 -18.58
CA ILE A 182 9.56 6.86 -17.45
C ILE A 182 9.03 8.25 -17.79
N GLN A 183 7.72 8.43 -17.62
CA GLN A 183 7.14 9.76 -17.70
C GLN A 183 7.09 10.34 -16.29
N ALA A 184 7.70 11.49 -16.12
CA ALA A 184 7.68 12.22 -14.85
C ALA A 184 7.38 13.69 -15.11
N SER A 185 6.57 14.29 -14.27
CA SER A 185 6.27 15.72 -14.28
C SER A 185 6.04 16.23 -12.87
N GLY A 186 6.32 17.51 -12.64
CA GLY A 186 6.18 18.14 -11.35
C GLY A 186 7.51 18.61 -10.76
N THR A 187 7.54 18.76 -9.45
CA THR A 187 8.71 19.24 -8.70
C THR A 187 9.02 18.30 -7.54
N ILE A 188 10.30 18.12 -7.28
CA ILE A 188 10.80 17.49 -6.08
C ILE A 188 11.91 18.35 -5.49
N GLY A 189 11.75 18.80 -4.28
CA GLY A 189 12.74 19.53 -3.50
C GLY A 189 13.39 18.59 -2.49
N LEU A 190 14.71 18.60 -2.41
CA LEU A 190 15.49 17.89 -1.39
C LEU A 190 16.31 18.90 -0.62
N THR A 191 16.16 18.93 0.70
CA THR A 191 16.95 19.76 1.61
C THR A 191 17.51 18.89 2.72
N GLY A 192 18.80 19.00 2.99
CA GLY A 192 19.52 18.24 4.00
C GLY A 192 20.04 19.09 5.13
#